data_476ca3a8d63bfda026ac18108001f274
#
_entry.id   476ca3a8d63bfda026ac18108001f274
#
_cell.length_a   1.000
_cell.length_b   1.000
_cell.length_c   1.000
_cell.angle_alpha   90.00
_cell.angle_beta   90.00
_cell.angle_gamma   90.00
#
_symmetry.space_group_name_H-M   'P 1'
#
loop_
_entity.id
_entity.type
_entity.pdbx_description
1 polymer ?
#
loop_
_entity_poly.entity_id
_entity_poly.type
_entity_poly.pdbx_seq_one_letter_code
_entity_poly.pdbx_strand_id
1 'polypeptide(L)'
;MLVERLRRAGPKRLLSLDGGGIRGVVTLGYLERIEQLLGEKHGDPNFRLADYFDLIGGTSTGSIIASGLAIGLRAAEIKDRYFALGGKIFGQKKGFLNYLTKGYKYDSKPLEYALRDFFGDIALGDQERIRTGLCIFTKRAETFSTWALFNHPDGMFYSQNRDWPLWQIIMASAAAPTYFIPVFLEDNAGDRGAFIDGGISMVNNPSFRLFLLACLQSYPFHWVPGKDNLLLVSVGTGKSDQRTSNEVLKKKSLLGWAAAMPEYFMYDANQMNQMIMQLLSESPTARVIDSELGNLEKEKYLNFEALSYLRYDIQFSAKELGALGIELSKAKLEALGAMDNPDNMEILASIGAKAAESAVLADHFSDTFHVNQSTHKITLFETGKSYPLPFQFYVKREIPIEACEIGHPFYVMTMEGLMHAKAGDYLVRGIHGEYYACDREIFYKTYSAVERPGGGGSSAS
;
A
#
# COMPACT_ATOMS: atom_id res chain seq x y z
N MET A 1 -1.87 21.72 -11.74
CA MET A 1 -0.67 21.08 -11.13
C MET A 1 -0.98 19.71 -10.50
N LEU A 2 -1.71 19.61 -9.37
CA LEU A 2 -1.97 18.28 -8.72
C LEU A 2 -2.74 17.33 -9.65
N VAL A 3 -3.88 17.77 -10.20
CA VAL A 3 -4.73 16.94 -11.10
C VAL A 3 -3.97 16.47 -12.34
N GLU A 4 -3.17 17.32 -12.95
CA GLU A 4 -2.32 16.95 -14.10
C GLU A 4 -1.32 15.86 -13.72
N ARG A 5 -0.72 15.95 -12.53
CA ARG A 5 0.19 14.93 -12.02
C ARG A 5 -0.52 13.59 -11.81
N LEU A 6 -1.70 13.59 -11.21
CA LEU A 6 -2.49 12.38 -10.96
C LEU A 6 -2.93 11.70 -12.27
N ARG A 7 -3.28 12.50 -13.28
CA ARG A 7 -3.75 12.04 -14.61
C ARG A 7 -2.61 11.84 -15.63
N ARG A 8 -1.38 12.28 -15.33
CA ARG A 8 -0.25 12.13 -16.25
C ARG A 8 -0.04 10.66 -16.60
N ALA A 9 0.19 10.35 -17.87
CA ALA A 9 0.59 9.02 -18.32
C ALA A 9 2.00 8.65 -17.82
N GLY A 10 2.33 7.36 -17.82
CA GLY A 10 3.63 6.83 -17.44
C GLY A 10 3.63 6.14 -16.06
N PRO A 11 4.78 5.62 -15.64
CA PRO A 11 4.92 4.91 -14.39
C PRO A 11 4.53 5.75 -13.18
N LYS A 12 3.91 5.12 -12.18
CA LYS A 12 3.39 5.74 -10.96
C LYS A 12 4.07 5.19 -9.72
N ARG A 13 4.23 6.05 -8.73
CA ARG A 13 4.94 5.75 -7.50
C ARG A 13 4.05 6.03 -6.31
N LEU A 14 3.81 5.00 -5.52
CA LEU A 14 2.97 5.03 -4.32
C LEU A 14 3.83 4.88 -3.08
N LEU A 15 3.48 5.61 -2.02
CA LEU A 15 4.08 5.44 -0.70
C LEU A 15 2.99 5.09 0.32
N SER A 16 3.16 3.99 1.01
CA SER A 16 2.24 3.46 2.03
C SER A 16 2.90 3.48 3.40
N LEU A 17 2.27 4.15 4.37
CA LEU A 17 2.81 4.37 5.70
C LEU A 17 1.91 3.75 6.77
N ASP A 18 2.49 2.83 7.55
CA ASP A 18 1.78 2.09 8.59
C ASP A 18 1.41 2.95 9.80
N GLY A 19 0.35 2.52 10.50
CA GLY A 19 0.04 2.98 11.85
C GLY A 19 0.99 2.39 12.90
N GLY A 20 1.16 3.08 14.04
CA GLY A 20 2.04 2.57 15.11
C GLY A 20 2.35 3.52 16.26
N GLY A 21 1.60 4.60 16.44
CA GLY A 21 1.83 5.56 17.54
C GLY A 21 3.23 6.18 17.49
N ILE A 22 3.92 6.33 18.62
CA ILE A 22 5.26 6.93 18.70
C ILE A 22 6.31 6.20 17.85
N ARG A 23 6.06 4.93 17.49
CA ARG A 23 6.98 4.15 16.64
C ARG A 23 7.12 4.69 15.22
N GLY A 24 6.27 5.66 14.81
CA GLY A 24 6.43 6.40 13.56
C GLY A 24 7.80 7.06 13.36
N VAL A 25 8.59 7.27 14.43
CA VAL A 25 9.97 7.74 14.31
C VAL A 25 10.88 6.74 13.58
N VAL A 26 10.58 5.42 13.65
CA VAL A 26 11.27 4.39 12.87
C VAL A 26 10.99 4.58 11.37
N THR A 27 9.72 4.82 11.02
CA THR A 27 9.31 5.15 9.65
C THR A 27 10.07 6.34 9.10
N LEU A 28 10.22 7.40 9.90
CA LEU A 28 10.94 8.62 9.51
C LEU A 28 12.43 8.35 9.23
N GLY A 29 13.07 7.42 9.95
CA GLY A 29 14.44 6.99 9.64
C GLY A 29 14.57 6.38 8.23
N TYR A 30 13.64 5.51 7.84
CA TYR A 30 13.60 4.97 6.48
C TYR A 30 13.33 6.07 5.43
N LEU A 31 12.41 6.98 5.72
CA LEU A 31 12.05 8.05 4.78
C LEU A 31 13.20 9.05 4.58
N GLU A 32 13.95 9.39 5.63
CA GLU A 32 15.16 10.22 5.51
C GLU A 32 16.18 9.59 4.55
N ARG A 33 16.41 8.27 4.68
CA ARG A 33 17.33 7.55 3.79
C ARG A 33 16.81 7.48 2.35
N ILE A 34 15.52 7.24 2.14
CA ILE A 34 14.89 7.25 0.80
C ILE A 34 15.01 8.64 0.19
N GLU A 35 14.71 9.71 0.94
CA GLU A 35 14.80 11.10 0.50
C GLU A 35 16.23 11.47 0.10
N GLN A 36 17.23 11.04 0.89
CA GLN A 36 18.64 11.23 0.60
C GLN A 36 19.05 10.55 -0.72
N LEU A 37 18.77 9.25 -0.87
CA LEU A 37 19.13 8.48 -2.07
C LEU A 37 18.48 9.03 -3.35
N LEU A 38 17.21 9.42 -3.24
CA LEU A 38 16.49 10.04 -4.36
C LEU A 38 17.04 11.42 -4.69
N GLY A 39 17.40 12.23 -3.68
CA GLY A 39 18.06 13.51 -3.85
C GLY A 39 19.41 13.38 -4.54
N GLU A 40 20.24 12.43 -4.12
CA GLU A 40 21.53 12.10 -4.76
C GLU A 40 21.31 11.68 -6.23
N LYS A 41 20.35 10.78 -6.47
CA LYS A 41 20.03 10.28 -7.81
C LYS A 41 19.53 11.40 -8.77
N HIS A 42 18.81 12.39 -8.24
CA HIS A 42 18.27 13.51 -9.02
C HIS A 42 19.21 14.74 -9.04
N GLY A 43 20.30 14.71 -8.28
CA GLY A 43 21.24 15.84 -8.17
C GLY A 43 20.61 17.06 -7.47
N ASP A 44 19.59 16.87 -6.63
CA ASP A 44 18.87 17.92 -5.94
C ASP A 44 18.98 17.75 -4.41
N PRO A 45 19.78 18.57 -3.72
CA PRO A 45 19.92 18.52 -2.27
C PRO A 45 18.65 18.95 -1.51
N ASN A 46 17.70 19.60 -2.19
CA ASN A 46 16.41 20.02 -1.65
C ASN A 46 15.26 19.11 -2.08
N PHE A 47 15.57 17.93 -2.57
CA PHE A 47 14.59 16.96 -3.03
C PHE A 47 13.52 16.67 -1.96
N ARG A 48 12.28 16.53 -2.40
CA ARG A 48 11.13 16.23 -1.53
C ARG A 48 10.49 14.92 -1.96
N LEU A 49 10.11 14.08 -1.02
CA LEU A 49 9.38 12.85 -1.31
C LEU A 49 8.04 13.12 -2.03
N ALA A 50 7.42 14.28 -1.76
CA ALA A 50 6.25 14.73 -2.51
C ALA A 50 6.52 14.94 -4.00
N ASP A 51 7.75 15.21 -4.42
CA ASP A 51 8.10 15.37 -5.83
C ASP A 51 8.32 14.02 -6.53
N TYR A 52 8.64 12.98 -5.76
CA TYR A 52 8.79 11.62 -6.26
C TYR A 52 7.48 10.84 -6.30
N PHE A 53 6.81 10.69 -5.15
CA PHE A 53 5.62 9.86 -5.04
C PHE A 53 4.38 10.57 -5.60
N ASP A 54 3.64 9.87 -6.46
CA ASP A 54 2.41 10.38 -7.09
C ASP A 54 1.19 10.23 -6.17
N LEU A 55 1.23 9.30 -5.20
CA LEU A 55 0.21 9.10 -4.17
C LEU A 55 0.85 8.62 -2.88
N ILE A 56 0.60 9.34 -1.78
CA ILE A 56 1.07 8.98 -0.45
C ILE A 56 -0.14 8.63 0.42
N GLY A 57 -0.14 7.42 0.96
CA GLY A 57 -1.21 6.95 1.85
C GLY A 57 -0.71 6.61 3.24
N GLY A 58 -1.52 6.88 4.26
CA GLY A 58 -1.15 6.57 5.64
C GLY A 58 -2.32 6.31 6.57
N THR A 59 -2.06 5.55 7.64
CA THR A 59 -3.00 5.25 8.71
C THR A 59 -2.43 5.72 10.03
N SER A 60 -3.28 6.31 10.91
CA SER A 60 -2.87 6.72 12.26
C SER A 60 -1.63 7.63 12.21
N THR A 61 -0.53 7.27 12.88
CA THR A 61 0.75 7.98 12.79
C THR A 61 1.24 8.11 11.34
N GLY A 62 1.02 7.10 10.51
CA GLY A 62 1.34 7.16 9.08
C GLY A 62 0.57 8.26 8.35
N SER A 63 -0.65 8.62 8.81
CA SER A 63 -1.42 9.72 8.23
C SER A 63 -0.82 11.11 8.55
N ILE A 64 -0.22 11.27 9.73
CA ILE A 64 0.51 12.50 10.12
C ILE A 64 1.71 12.68 9.18
N ILE A 65 2.50 11.60 9.00
CA ILE A 65 3.70 11.61 8.16
C ILE A 65 3.30 11.81 6.69
N ALA A 66 2.30 11.07 6.19
CA ALA A 66 1.81 11.19 4.82
C ALA A 66 1.37 12.61 4.48
N SER A 67 0.61 13.24 5.37
CA SER A 67 0.14 14.62 5.20
C SER A 67 1.29 15.64 5.24
N GLY A 68 2.26 15.46 6.14
CA GLY A 68 3.46 16.29 6.22
C GLY A 68 4.29 16.20 4.93
N LEU A 69 4.51 15.01 4.41
CA LEU A 69 5.18 14.81 3.12
C LEU A 69 4.39 15.44 1.97
N ALA A 70 3.06 15.21 1.93
CA ALA A 70 2.22 15.69 0.84
C ALA A 70 2.17 17.22 0.71
N ILE A 71 2.31 17.95 1.82
CA ILE A 71 2.45 19.42 1.81
C ILE A 71 3.89 19.89 1.51
N GLY A 72 4.82 18.95 1.27
CA GLY A 72 6.18 19.22 0.83
C GLY A 72 7.21 19.37 1.94
N LEU A 73 6.95 18.90 3.16
CA LEU A 73 7.97 18.86 4.20
C LEU A 73 8.94 17.70 3.94
N ARG A 74 10.21 17.87 4.36
CA ARG A 74 11.20 16.80 4.38
C ARG A 74 10.96 15.84 5.53
N ALA A 75 11.42 14.61 5.39
CA ALA A 75 11.31 13.60 6.45
C ALA A 75 11.93 14.08 7.77
N ALA A 76 13.09 14.77 7.71
CA ALA A 76 13.74 15.36 8.89
C ALA A 76 12.88 16.45 9.56
N GLU A 77 12.25 17.35 8.79
CA GLU A 77 11.38 18.41 9.32
C GLU A 77 10.14 17.82 10.02
N ILE A 78 9.62 16.71 9.48
CA ILE A 78 8.52 15.96 10.12
C ILE A 78 9.02 15.29 11.41
N LYS A 79 10.22 14.70 11.41
CA LYS A 79 10.81 14.05 12.58
C LYS A 79 10.96 14.99 13.76
N ASP A 80 11.49 16.20 13.54
CA ASP A 80 11.65 17.20 14.59
C ASP A 80 10.30 17.58 15.23
N ARG A 81 9.27 17.81 14.40
CA ARG A 81 7.91 18.08 14.86
C ARG A 81 7.29 16.87 15.56
N TYR A 82 7.60 15.68 15.10
CA TYR A 82 7.08 14.43 15.66
C TYR A 82 7.62 14.18 17.08
N PHE A 83 8.88 14.48 17.36
CA PHE A 83 9.43 14.45 18.70
C PHE A 83 8.71 15.41 19.64
N ALA A 84 8.45 16.64 19.20
CA ALA A 84 7.70 17.62 19.98
C ALA A 84 6.25 17.16 20.25
N LEU A 85 5.61 16.49 19.28
CA LEU A 85 4.27 15.91 19.39
C LEU A 85 4.21 14.79 20.42
N GLY A 86 5.13 13.81 20.34
CA GLY A 86 5.13 12.62 21.20
C GLY A 86 5.15 12.96 22.69
N GLY A 87 6.02 13.90 23.07
CA GLY A 87 6.09 14.37 24.47
C GLY A 87 4.82 15.08 24.94
N LYS A 88 4.19 15.89 24.09
CA LYS A 88 2.95 16.63 24.44
C LYS A 88 1.72 15.72 24.53
N ILE A 89 1.61 14.73 23.64
CA ILE A 89 0.44 13.84 23.55
C ILE A 89 0.48 12.76 24.63
N PHE A 90 1.61 12.06 24.77
CA PHE A 90 1.73 10.89 25.62
C PHE A 90 2.41 11.15 26.97
N GLY A 91 2.93 12.37 27.19
CA GLY A 91 3.57 12.74 28.45
C GLY A 91 2.60 12.91 29.63
N GLN A 92 1.30 13.10 29.37
CA GLN A 92 0.29 13.30 30.41
C GLN A 92 -0.76 12.18 30.41
N LYS A 93 -0.43 11.03 30.99
CA LYS A 93 -1.41 9.96 31.20
C LYS A 93 -2.46 10.41 32.22
N LYS A 94 -3.75 10.34 31.88
CA LYS A 94 -4.83 10.50 32.86
C LYS A 94 -4.74 9.34 33.86
N GLY A 95 -4.92 9.66 35.16
CA GLY A 95 -4.88 8.65 36.20
C GLY A 95 -5.86 7.48 35.95
N PHE A 96 -5.55 6.32 36.49
CA PHE A 96 -6.32 5.06 36.33
C PHE A 96 -7.83 5.22 36.61
N LEU A 97 -8.19 6.07 37.55
CA LEU A 97 -9.59 6.36 37.87
C LEU A 97 -10.34 7.07 36.72
N ASN A 98 -9.68 7.97 35.99
CA ASN A 98 -10.24 8.63 34.82
C ASN A 98 -10.43 7.65 33.64
N TYR A 99 -9.53 6.69 33.49
CA TYR A 99 -9.66 5.63 32.48
C TYR A 99 -10.91 4.78 32.77
N LEU A 100 -11.15 4.36 34.01
CA LEU A 100 -12.31 3.56 34.39
C LEU A 100 -13.64 4.31 34.23
N THR A 101 -13.65 5.64 34.44
CA THR A 101 -14.89 6.44 34.39
C THR A 101 -15.20 7.01 33.01
N LYS A 102 -14.18 7.31 32.18
CA LYS A 102 -14.34 7.98 30.88
C LYS A 102 -14.04 7.08 29.68
N GLY A 103 -13.49 5.87 29.88
CA GLY A 103 -13.26 4.87 28.85
C GLY A 103 -12.08 5.14 27.92
N TYR A 104 -11.25 6.19 28.14
CA TYR A 104 -10.08 6.52 27.32
C TYR A 104 -8.89 7.00 28.15
N LYS A 105 -7.69 6.75 27.61
CA LYS A 105 -6.39 6.92 28.29
C LYS A 105 -5.87 8.36 28.23
N TYR A 106 -6.10 9.07 27.13
CA TYR A 106 -5.54 10.39 26.83
C TYR A 106 -6.61 11.41 26.52
N ASP A 107 -6.31 12.67 26.75
CA ASP A 107 -7.08 13.79 26.24
C ASP A 107 -6.78 14.00 24.77
N SER A 108 -7.80 14.19 23.94
CA SER A 108 -7.61 14.45 22.51
C SER A 108 -7.17 15.90 22.23
N LYS A 109 -7.34 16.84 23.18
CA LYS A 109 -7.00 18.25 22.99
C LYS A 109 -5.52 18.51 22.70
N PRO A 110 -4.54 17.90 23.42
CA PRO A 110 -3.13 18.10 23.08
C PRO A 110 -2.79 17.66 21.64
N LEU A 111 -3.37 16.55 21.18
CA LEU A 111 -3.23 16.08 19.80
C LEU A 111 -3.88 17.09 18.83
N GLU A 112 -5.09 17.54 19.10
CA GLU A 112 -5.80 18.53 18.29
C GLU A 112 -4.98 19.82 18.13
N TYR A 113 -4.54 20.42 19.25
CA TYR A 113 -3.75 21.66 19.21
C TYR A 113 -2.46 21.48 18.41
N ALA A 114 -1.79 20.37 18.59
CA ALA A 114 -0.54 20.12 17.91
C ALA A 114 -0.74 19.88 16.39
N LEU A 115 -1.82 19.20 15.99
CA LEU A 115 -2.14 19.02 14.57
C LEU A 115 -2.64 20.32 13.92
N ARG A 116 -3.38 21.16 14.65
CA ARG A 116 -3.75 22.51 14.20
C ARG A 116 -2.54 23.42 14.01
N ASP A 117 -1.57 23.37 14.93
CA ASP A 117 -0.31 24.09 14.80
C ASP A 117 0.52 23.60 13.61
N PHE A 118 0.46 22.27 13.32
CA PHE A 118 1.21 21.65 12.24
C PHE A 118 0.61 21.91 10.85
N PHE A 119 -0.70 21.76 10.69
CA PHE A 119 -1.37 21.78 9.38
C PHE A 119 -2.20 23.03 9.14
N GLY A 120 -2.44 23.84 10.18
CA GLY A 120 -3.24 25.07 10.07
C GLY A 120 -4.66 24.81 9.55
N ASP A 121 -5.03 25.57 8.55
CA ASP A 121 -6.33 25.53 7.87
C ASP A 121 -6.32 24.73 6.56
N ILE A 122 -5.23 23.98 6.27
CA ILE A 122 -5.14 23.17 5.03
C ILE A 122 -6.27 22.13 5.04
N ALA A 123 -7.12 22.16 4.01
CA ALA A 123 -8.18 21.19 3.79
C ALA A 123 -7.74 20.07 2.83
N LEU A 124 -8.46 18.94 2.84
CA LEU A 124 -8.16 17.81 1.96
C LEU A 124 -8.16 18.19 0.48
N GLY A 125 -9.04 19.08 0.07
CA GLY A 125 -9.18 19.57 -1.30
C GLY A 125 -8.25 20.71 -1.69
N ASP A 126 -7.31 21.11 -0.85
CA ASP A 126 -6.39 22.21 -1.13
C ASP A 126 -5.32 21.80 -2.16
N GLN A 127 -5.60 22.10 -3.42
CA GLN A 127 -4.74 21.74 -4.55
C GLN A 127 -3.50 22.64 -4.71
N GLU A 128 -3.41 23.74 -3.97
CA GLU A 128 -2.26 24.64 -4.01
C GLU A 128 -1.19 24.23 -3.00
N ARG A 129 -1.61 23.88 -1.79
CA ARG A 129 -0.70 23.52 -0.70
C ARG A 129 -0.38 22.02 -0.62
N ILE A 130 -1.25 21.13 -1.14
CA ILE A 130 -0.99 19.71 -1.24
C ILE A 130 -0.36 19.40 -2.60
N ARG A 131 0.91 18.99 -2.61
CA ARG A 131 1.75 18.86 -3.80
C ARG A 131 1.56 17.56 -4.56
N THR A 132 1.02 16.53 -3.91
CA THR A 132 0.86 15.19 -4.49
C THR A 132 -0.46 14.54 -4.06
N GLY A 133 -0.80 13.39 -4.61
CA GLY A 133 -1.93 12.59 -4.13
C GLY A 133 -1.77 12.24 -2.66
N LEU A 134 -2.81 12.42 -1.87
CA LEU A 134 -2.86 12.09 -0.45
C LEU A 134 -4.07 11.20 -0.17
N CYS A 135 -3.87 10.12 0.58
CA CYS A 135 -4.93 9.25 1.06
C CYS A 135 -4.77 8.96 2.56
N ILE A 136 -5.78 9.26 3.35
CA ILE A 136 -5.81 8.98 4.78
C ILE A 136 -6.87 7.92 5.06
N PHE A 137 -6.46 6.86 5.75
CA PHE A 137 -7.34 5.74 6.08
C PHE A 137 -7.87 5.87 7.51
N THR A 138 -9.19 5.73 7.66
CA THR A 138 -9.89 5.73 8.94
C THR A 138 -11.01 4.71 8.92
N LYS A 139 -11.66 4.47 10.05
CA LYS A 139 -12.79 3.55 10.17
C LYS A 139 -14.01 4.29 10.73
N ARG A 140 -15.12 4.20 10.02
CA ARG A 140 -16.41 4.71 10.51
C ARG A 140 -17.03 3.67 11.44
N ALA A 141 -17.23 4.05 12.71
CA ALA A 141 -17.54 3.09 13.78
C ALA A 141 -18.96 2.54 13.68
N GLU A 142 -19.95 3.36 13.34
CA GLU A 142 -21.36 2.97 13.27
C GLU A 142 -21.68 2.07 12.08
N THR A 143 -20.88 2.11 11.02
CA THR A 143 -21.11 1.29 9.81
C THR A 143 -20.07 0.18 9.64
N PHE A 144 -19.07 0.11 10.51
CA PHE A 144 -17.90 -0.78 10.41
C PHE A 144 -17.11 -0.64 9.10
N SER A 145 -17.33 0.43 8.33
CA SER A 145 -16.70 0.64 7.04
C SER A 145 -15.32 1.27 7.18
N THR A 146 -14.38 0.83 6.36
CA THR A 146 -13.06 1.47 6.22
C THR A 146 -13.16 2.56 5.17
N TRP A 147 -12.81 3.78 5.53
CA TRP A 147 -12.81 4.94 4.66
C TRP A 147 -11.41 5.30 4.19
N ALA A 148 -11.30 5.52 2.87
CA ALA A 148 -10.14 6.10 2.23
C ALA A 148 -10.49 7.55 1.86
N LEU A 149 -9.97 8.51 2.60
CA LEU A 149 -10.17 9.94 2.36
C LEU A 149 -9.00 10.45 1.51
N PHE A 150 -9.27 10.82 0.27
CA PHE A 150 -8.23 11.19 -0.70
C PHE A 150 -8.58 12.45 -1.49
N ASN A 151 -7.57 13.15 -1.97
CA ASN A 151 -7.68 14.48 -2.57
C ASN A 151 -7.86 14.49 -4.11
N HIS A 152 -8.29 13.37 -4.73
CA HIS A 152 -8.58 13.37 -6.15
C HIS A 152 -9.94 14.01 -6.45
N PRO A 153 -10.03 15.05 -7.33
CA PRO A 153 -11.28 15.80 -7.57
C PRO A 153 -12.43 14.97 -8.14
N ASP A 154 -12.11 13.92 -8.90
CA ASP A 154 -13.11 13.01 -9.47
C ASP A 154 -13.52 11.89 -8.50
N GLY A 155 -13.08 11.96 -7.23
CA GLY A 155 -13.49 11.00 -6.20
C GLY A 155 -14.99 11.08 -5.92
N MET A 156 -15.65 9.92 -5.79
CA MET A 156 -17.10 9.85 -5.57
C MET A 156 -17.60 10.75 -4.43
N PHE A 157 -16.83 10.82 -3.33
CA PHE A 157 -17.18 11.59 -2.13
C PHE A 157 -16.38 12.89 -1.99
N TYR A 158 -15.62 13.29 -3.01
CA TYR A 158 -14.75 14.47 -2.93
C TYR A 158 -15.52 15.75 -2.62
N SER A 159 -16.65 15.98 -3.26
CA SER A 159 -17.51 17.16 -3.00
C SER A 159 -18.03 17.23 -1.56
N GLN A 160 -18.13 16.10 -0.88
CA GLN A 160 -18.63 16.00 0.50
C GLN A 160 -17.54 16.25 1.54
N ASN A 161 -16.31 15.83 1.26
CA ASN A 161 -15.23 15.83 2.26
C ASN A 161 -14.02 16.71 1.93
N ARG A 162 -13.96 17.35 0.76
CA ARG A 162 -12.82 18.18 0.32
C ARG A 162 -12.51 19.34 1.26
N ASP A 163 -13.54 19.87 1.95
CA ASP A 163 -13.42 21.02 2.83
C ASP A 163 -13.05 20.62 4.27
N TRP A 164 -12.91 19.34 4.56
CA TRP A 164 -12.46 18.88 5.86
C TRP A 164 -10.99 19.24 6.08
N PRO A 165 -10.67 19.94 7.20
CA PRO A 165 -9.28 20.25 7.55
C PRO A 165 -8.45 18.97 7.74
N LEU A 166 -7.22 18.97 7.26
CA LEU A 166 -6.32 17.81 7.40
C LEU A 166 -6.14 17.39 8.85
N TRP A 167 -6.03 18.34 9.78
CA TRP A 167 -5.87 18.02 11.19
C TRP A 167 -7.05 17.20 11.74
N GLN A 168 -8.29 17.44 11.29
CA GLN A 168 -9.46 16.65 11.72
C GLN A 168 -9.44 15.24 11.14
N ILE A 169 -9.12 15.12 9.86
CA ILE A 169 -9.00 13.82 9.17
C ILE A 169 -7.91 12.97 9.83
N ILE A 170 -6.77 13.59 10.15
CA ILE A 170 -5.66 12.93 10.83
C ILE A 170 -6.08 12.49 12.24
N MET A 171 -6.78 13.36 12.99
CA MET A 171 -7.35 12.99 14.29
C MET A 171 -8.28 11.78 14.18
N ALA A 172 -9.16 11.75 13.17
CA ALA A 172 -10.05 10.62 12.90
C ALA A 172 -9.27 9.32 12.61
N SER A 173 -8.19 9.42 11.84
CA SER A 173 -7.29 8.30 11.53
C SER A 173 -6.49 7.82 12.75
N ALA A 174 -6.18 8.70 13.70
CA ALA A 174 -5.36 8.40 14.88
C ALA A 174 -6.17 8.18 16.18
N ALA A 175 -7.52 8.20 16.11
CA ALA A 175 -8.41 8.01 17.26
C ALA A 175 -8.51 6.53 17.67
N ALA A 176 -7.39 5.96 18.13
CA ALA A 176 -7.33 4.56 18.56
C ALA A 176 -8.27 4.32 19.75
N PRO A 177 -9.19 3.34 19.67
CA PRO A 177 -10.06 2.95 20.78
C PRO A 177 -9.24 2.67 22.03
N THR A 178 -9.78 3.00 23.19
CA THR A 178 -9.13 2.98 24.49
C THR A 178 -8.09 4.07 24.74
N TYR A 179 -7.48 4.62 23.70
CA TYR A 179 -6.53 5.75 23.78
C TYR A 179 -7.26 7.09 23.72
N PHE A 180 -8.10 7.26 22.72
CA PHE A 180 -8.82 8.51 22.43
C PHE A 180 -10.32 8.26 22.22
N ILE A 181 -11.12 9.32 22.35
CA ILE A 181 -12.53 9.30 21.97
C ILE A 181 -12.65 9.27 20.43
N PRO A 182 -13.74 8.70 19.87
CA PRO A 182 -14.06 8.83 18.46
C PRO A 182 -14.13 10.30 18.01
N VAL A 183 -13.73 10.57 16.77
CA VAL A 183 -13.85 11.90 16.16
C VAL A 183 -15.13 11.95 15.35
N PHE A 184 -15.95 12.98 15.58
CA PHE A 184 -17.18 13.17 14.84
C PHE A 184 -16.94 14.18 13.73
N LEU A 185 -17.13 13.74 12.49
CA LEU A 185 -17.04 14.58 11.30
C LEU A 185 -18.42 14.66 10.64
N GLU A 186 -18.75 15.85 10.15
CA GLU A 186 -19.96 16.11 9.38
C GLU A 186 -19.54 16.54 7.98
N ASP A 187 -20.12 15.91 6.96
CA ASP A 187 -19.81 16.22 5.57
C ASP A 187 -20.65 17.38 5.04
N ASN A 188 -20.35 17.82 3.81
CA ASN A 188 -21.08 18.93 3.18
C ASN A 188 -22.54 18.58 2.84
N ALA A 189 -22.95 17.29 2.95
CA ALA A 189 -24.33 16.85 2.81
C ALA A 189 -25.07 16.79 4.15
N GLY A 190 -24.40 17.07 5.28
CA GLY A 190 -24.96 17.03 6.63
C GLY A 190 -24.94 15.61 7.25
N ASP A 191 -24.29 14.62 6.62
CA ASP A 191 -24.11 13.30 7.22
C ASP A 191 -22.98 13.34 8.25
N ARG A 192 -23.29 12.98 9.50
CA ARG A 192 -22.37 12.98 10.62
C ARG A 192 -21.95 11.58 11.00
N GLY A 193 -20.66 11.29 10.89
CA GLY A 193 -20.06 9.98 11.21
C GLY A 193 -19.15 10.03 12.43
N ALA A 194 -19.09 8.89 13.16
CA ALA A 194 -18.13 8.66 14.23
C ALA A 194 -16.92 7.89 13.69
N PHE A 195 -15.75 8.51 13.71
CA PHE A 195 -14.53 7.93 13.15
C PHE A 195 -13.55 7.49 14.23
N ILE A 196 -12.91 6.38 14.01
CA ILE A 196 -11.88 5.78 14.85
C ILE A 196 -10.67 5.39 14.02
N ASP A 197 -9.56 5.08 14.68
CA ASP A 197 -8.29 4.74 14.04
C ASP A 197 -8.45 3.61 13.01
N GLY A 198 -7.95 3.86 11.80
CA GLY A 198 -7.89 2.86 10.74
C GLY A 198 -7.02 1.66 11.10
N GLY A 199 -6.08 1.83 12.02
CA GLY A 199 -5.14 0.80 12.46
C GLY A 199 -5.79 -0.41 13.14
N ILE A 200 -7.01 -0.28 13.66
CA ILE A 200 -7.77 -1.43 14.19
C ILE A 200 -8.48 -2.25 13.10
N SER A 201 -8.17 -1.98 11.85
CA SER A 201 -8.72 -2.68 10.69
C SER A 201 -7.61 -3.18 9.77
N MET A 202 -7.99 -3.79 8.62
CA MET A 202 -7.03 -4.31 7.63
C MET A 202 -6.13 -3.23 6.99
N VAL A 203 -6.33 -1.95 7.30
CA VAL A 203 -5.53 -0.84 6.74
C VAL A 203 -4.52 -0.25 7.73
N ASN A 204 -4.14 -0.99 8.79
CA ASN A 204 -2.98 -0.58 9.60
C ASN A 204 -1.70 -0.50 8.75
N ASN A 205 -1.49 -1.49 7.88
CA ASN A 205 -0.62 -1.40 6.72
C ASN A 205 -1.51 -1.15 5.50
N PRO A 206 -1.59 0.07 4.96
CA PRO A 206 -2.56 0.37 3.91
C PRO A 206 -2.10 -0.01 2.50
N SER A 207 -0.97 -0.70 2.33
CA SER A 207 -0.36 -0.97 1.03
C SER A 207 -1.29 -1.61 0.02
N PHE A 208 -1.97 -2.70 0.39
CA PHE A 208 -2.91 -3.37 -0.52
C PHE A 208 -4.12 -2.48 -0.85
N ARG A 209 -4.67 -1.78 0.14
CA ARG A 209 -5.81 -0.88 -0.09
C ARG A 209 -5.42 0.30 -0.98
N LEU A 210 -4.21 0.82 -0.83
CA LEU A 210 -3.67 1.89 -1.67
C LEU A 210 -3.45 1.40 -3.12
N PHE A 211 -2.96 0.18 -3.31
CA PHE A 211 -2.87 -0.47 -4.62
C PHE A 211 -4.24 -0.62 -5.28
N LEU A 212 -5.25 -1.12 -4.56
CA LEU A 212 -6.62 -1.22 -5.07
C LEU A 212 -7.20 0.14 -5.44
N LEU A 213 -6.97 1.17 -4.61
CA LEU A 213 -7.41 2.54 -4.88
C LEU A 213 -6.78 3.09 -6.17
N ALA A 214 -5.52 2.76 -6.43
CA ALA A 214 -4.82 3.21 -7.63
C ALA A 214 -5.34 2.53 -8.93
N CYS A 215 -5.77 1.26 -8.87
CA CYS A 215 -6.02 0.44 -10.06
C CYS A 215 -7.49 0.20 -10.39
N LEU A 216 -8.38 0.12 -9.37
CA LEU A 216 -9.77 -0.28 -9.60
C LEU A 216 -10.57 0.79 -10.33
N GLN A 217 -11.46 0.36 -11.23
CA GLN A 217 -12.34 1.23 -12.02
C GLN A 217 -13.35 2.04 -11.18
N SER A 218 -13.63 1.61 -9.94
CA SER A 218 -14.49 2.33 -8.99
C SER A 218 -13.80 3.57 -8.37
N TYR A 219 -12.50 3.73 -8.57
CA TYR A 219 -11.71 4.87 -8.09
C TYR A 219 -11.20 5.70 -9.27
N PRO A 220 -10.91 6.99 -9.09
CA PRO A 220 -10.63 7.90 -10.19
C PRO A 220 -9.20 7.84 -10.76
N PHE A 221 -8.32 7.04 -10.17
CA PHE A 221 -6.91 7.01 -10.58
C PHE A 221 -6.68 6.18 -11.85
N HIS A 222 -7.29 5.00 -11.96
CA HIS A 222 -7.22 4.07 -13.09
C HIS A 222 -5.79 3.81 -13.58
N TRP A 223 -4.82 3.71 -12.64
CA TRP A 223 -3.44 3.45 -13.00
C TRP A 223 -3.24 1.99 -13.42
N VAL A 224 -2.46 1.81 -14.47
CA VAL A 224 -2.27 0.49 -15.09
C VAL A 224 -1.36 -0.37 -14.21
N PRO A 225 -1.80 -1.57 -13.77
CA PRO A 225 -0.96 -2.51 -13.07
C PRO A 225 0.24 -2.96 -13.91
N GLY A 226 1.33 -3.38 -13.28
CA GLY A 226 2.53 -3.92 -13.89
C GLY A 226 3.78 -3.50 -13.13
N LYS A 227 4.79 -4.37 -13.09
CA LYS A 227 6.03 -4.11 -12.35
C LYS A 227 6.80 -2.89 -12.85
N ASP A 228 6.67 -2.56 -14.13
CA ASP A 228 7.28 -1.39 -14.75
C ASP A 228 6.36 -0.16 -14.75
N ASN A 229 5.10 -0.33 -14.34
CA ASN A 229 4.07 0.70 -14.34
C ASN A 229 3.79 1.26 -12.94
N LEU A 230 3.89 0.41 -11.91
CA LEU A 230 3.60 0.79 -10.53
C LEU A 230 4.75 0.40 -9.61
N LEU A 231 5.29 1.36 -8.90
CA LEU A 231 6.14 1.15 -7.73
C LEU A 231 5.34 1.47 -6.47
N LEU A 232 5.26 0.55 -5.52
CA LEU A 232 4.71 0.80 -4.21
C LEU A 232 5.77 0.57 -3.13
N VAL A 233 6.14 1.64 -2.46
CA VAL A 233 7.02 1.61 -1.29
C VAL A 233 6.16 1.60 -0.04
N SER A 234 6.32 0.59 0.81
CA SER A 234 5.58 0.43 2.07
C SER A 234 6.55 0.47 3.24
N VAL A 235 6.31 1.38 4.19
CA VAL A 235 7.18 1.59 5.34
C VAL A 235 6.44 1.35 6.64
N GLY A 236 6.99 0.42 7.43
CA GLY A 236 6.47 0.04 8.75
C GLY A 236 6.97 0.93 9.88
N THR A 237 6.45 0.65 11.06
CA THR A 237 6.80 1.34 12.33
C THR A 237 7.61 0.46 13.28
N GLY A 238 8.08 -0.69 12.79
CA GLY A 238 8.70 -1.72 13.60
C GLY A 238 7.67 -2.68 14.23
N LYS A 239 8.08 -3.91 14.44
CA LYS A 239 7.25 -5.00 15.00
C LYS A 239 7.90 -5.54 16.29
N SER A 240 7.10 -5.72 17.34
CA SER A 240 7.56 -6.44 18.54
C SER A 240 7.84 -7.91 18.22
N ASP A 241 8.78 -8.52 18.92
CA ASP A 241 8.94 -9.97 18.91
C ASP A 241 7.78 -10.57 19.75
N GLN A 242 6.81 -11.17 19.06
CA GLN A 242 5.54 -11.66 19.65
C GLN A 242 5.69 -12.96 20.46
N ARG A 243 6.93 -13.35 20.85
CA ARG A 243 7.18 -14.56 21.62
C ARG A 243 6.81 -14.40 23.09
N THR A 244 5.53 -14.61 23.39
CA THR A 244 5.04 -14.66 24.79
C THR A 244 5.17 -16.06 25.35
N SER A 245 5.71 -16.21 26.56
CA SER A 245 5.85 -17.52 27.17
C SER A 245 4.47 -18.11 27.55
N ASN A 246 4.36 -19.45 27.45
CA ASN A 246 3.15 -20.18 27.83
C ASN A 246 2.69 -19.89 29.26
N GLU A 247 3.64 -19.65 30.18
CA GLU A 247 3.34 -19.33 31.58
C GLU A 247 2.64 -17.98 31.75
N VAL A 248 3.00 -16.99 30.95
CA VAL A 248 2.32 -15.69 30.91
C VAL A 248 0.92 -15.85 30.32
N LEU A 249 0.80 -16.59 29.22
CA LEU A 249 -0.49 -16.84 28.57
C LEU A 249 -1.49 -17.58 29.47
N LYS A 250 -1.04 -18.60 30.21
CA LYS A 250 -1.87 -19.34 31.16
C LYS A 250 -2.46 -18.46 32.26
N LYS A 251 -1.77 -17.39 32.66
CA LYS A 251 -2.19 -16.48 33.73
C LYS A 251 -2.94 -15.23 33.20
N LYS A 252 -3.13 -15.10 31.88
CA LYS A 252 -3.76 -13.93 31.30
C LYS A 252 -5.26 -13.90 31.61
N SER A 253 -5.72 -12.83 32.26
CA SER A 253 -7.13 -12.62 32.60
C SER A 253 -7.99 -12.31 31.37
N LEU A 254 -9.32 -12.39 31.46
CA LEU A 254 -10.25 -11.98 30.40
C LEU A 254 -10.00 -10.55 29.95
N LEU A 255 -9.82 -9.62 30.88
CA LEU A 255 -9.49 -8.22 30.57
C LEU A 255 -8.12 -8.11 29.90
N GLY A 256 -7.14 -8.92 30.31
CA GLY A 256 -5.83 -8.99 29.67
C GLY A 256 -5.89 -9.52 28.23
N TRP A 257 -6.77 -10.46 27.93
CA TRP A 257 -7.04 -10.92 26.58
C TRP A 257 -7.72 -9.83 25.75
N ALA A 258 -8.79 -9.21 26.26
CA ALA A 258 -9.50 -8.14 25.57
C ALA A 258 -8.56 -6.93 25.23
N ALA A 259 -7.69 -6.55 26.16
CA ALA A 259 -6.72 -5.49 25.93
C ALA A 259 -5.65 -5.82 24.86
N ALA A 260 -5.37 -7.11 24.64
CA ALA A 260 -4.41 -7.55 23.65
C ALA A 260 -5.02 -7.73 22.23
N MET A 261 -6.34 -7.86 22.10
CA MET A 261 -7.02 -8.11 20.82
C MET A 261 -6.65 -7.12 19.72
N PRO A 262 -6.61 -5.79 19.94
CA PRO A 262 -6.22 -4.84 18.92
C PRO A 262 -4.83 -5.12 18.34
N GLU A 263 -3.87 -5.52 19.17
CA GLU A 263 -2.51 -5.86 18.75
C GLU A 263 -2.48 -7.11 17.87
N TYR A 264 -3.25 -8.16 18.23
CA TYR A 264 -3.39 -9.35 17.38
C TYR A 264 -3.97 -8.99 16.02
N PHE A 265 -5.07 -8.21 15.96
CA PHE A 265 -5.67 -7.80 14.70
C PHE A 265 -4.75 -6.93 13.84
N MET A 266 -4.01 -6.02 14.45
CA MET A 266 -3.02 -5.20 13.73
C MET A 266 -1.89 -6.06 13.17
N TYR A 267 -1.44 -7.06 13.92
CA TYR A 267 -0.41 -8.00 13.48
C TYR A 267 -0.90 -8.81 12.29
N ASP A 268 -2.06 -9.45 12.39
CA ASP A 268 -2.66 -10.26 11.32
C ASP A 268 -2.93 -9.43 10.08
N ALA A 269 -3.44 -8.20 10.23
CA ALA A 269 -3.66 -7.26 9.14
C ALA A 269 -2.35 -6.93 8.41
N ASN A 270 -1.28 -6.68 9.14
CA ASN A 270 0.04 -6.40 8.57
C ASN A 270 0.61 -7.62 7.83
N GLN A 271 0.51 -8.82 8.42
CA GLN A 271 0.96 -10.07 7.80
C GLN A 271 0.18 -10.35 6.51
N MET A 272 -1.14 -10.25 6.54
CA MET A 272 -2.00 -10.48 5.37
C MET A 272 -1.69 -9.50 4.26
N ASN A 273 -1.60 -8.19 4.54
CA ASN A 273 -1.25 -7.20 3.53
C ASN A 273 0.14 -7.47 2.94
N GLN A 274 1.13 -7.76 3.77
CA GLN A 274 2.48 -8.07 3.29
C GLN A 274 2.48 -9.33 2.40
N MET A 275 1.78 -10.39 2.80
CA MET A 275 1.64 -11.63 2.04
C MET A 275 1.01 -11.37 0.66
N ILE A 276 -0.13 -10.68 0.63
CA ILE A 276 -0.82 -10.36 -0.63
C ILE A 276 0.08 -9.51 -1.54
N MET A 277 0.73 -8.49 -0.99
CA MET A 277 1.58 -7.60 -1.78
C MET A 277 2.81 -8.33 -2.33
N GLN A 278 3.46 -9.21 -1.57
CA GLN A 278 4.58 -10.03 -2.06
C GLN A 278 4.13 -11.02 -3.13
N LEU A 279 2.93 -11.62 -2.98
CA LEU A 279 2.38 -12.57 -3.95
C LEU A 279 2.05 -11.93 -5.31
N LEU A 280 1.63 -10.65 -5.31
CA LEU A 280 1.21 -9.91 -6.51
C LEU A 280 2.36 -9.16 -7.20
N SER A 281 3.56 -9.14 -6.64
CA SER A 281 4.62 -8.22 -7.07
C SER A 281 5.96 -8.87 -7.36
N GLU A 282 6.82 -8.13 -8.05
CA GLU A 282 8.26 -8.29 -7.94
C GLU A 282 8.74 -7.50 -6.72
N SER A 283 9.38 -8.18 -5.75
CA SER A 283 9.79 -7.57 -4.48
C SER A 283 11.21 -7.99 -4.07
N PRO A 284 12.24 -7.17 -4.36
CA PRO A 284 13.62 -7.45 -3.93
C PRO A 284 13.78 -7.32 -2.40
N THR A 285 12.81 -6.75 -1.72
CA THR A 285 12.78 -6.61 -0.26
C THR A 285 11.81 -7.56 0.41
N ALA A 286 11.40 -8.64 -0.28
CA ALA A 286 10.47 -9.63 0.25
C ALA A 286 10.98 -10.25 1.55
N ARG A 287 10.16 -10.18 2.60
CA ARG A 287 10.46 -10.73 3.92
C ARG A 287 9.77 -12.07 4.12
N VAL A 288 10.34 -12.89 4.98
CA VAL A 288 9.70 -14.13 5.41
C VAL A 288 8.37 -13.79 6.09
N ILE A 289 7.28 -14.37 5.59
CA ILE A 289 5.93 -14.25 6.18
C ILE A 289 5.89 -15.12 7.44
N ASP A 290 6.15 -16.41 7.28
CA ASP A 290 6.30 -17.38 8.36
C ASP A 290 7.21 -18.53 7.90
N SER A 291 7.34 -19.57 8.75
CA SER A 291 8.19 -20.73 8.46
C SER A 291 7.62 -21.68 7.39
N GLU A 292 6.33 -21.63 7.13
CA GLU A 292 5.63 -22.47 6.15
C GLU A 292 5.65 -21.82 4.76
N LEU A 293 5.29 -20.55 4.68
CA LEU A 293 5.18 -19.79 3.42
C LEU A 293 6.53 -19.24 2.91
N GLY A 294 7.52 -19.06 3.80
CA GLY A 294 8.76 -18.38 3.44
C GLY A 294 8.53 -16.93 3.03
N ASN A 295 9.25 -16.43 2.03
CA ASN A 295 9.12 -15.06 1.52
C ASN A 295 8.29 -14.96 0.24
N LEU A 296 7.70 -16.06 -0.23
CA LEU A 296 6.87 -16.16 -1.45
C LEU A 296 7.61 -15.78 -2.75
N GLU A 297 8.92 -15.63 -2.75
CA GLU A 297 9.70 -15.20 -3.92
C GLU A 297 9.58 -16.17 -5.11
N LYS A 298 9.38 -17.46 -4.81
CA LYS A 298 9.22 -18.52 -5.81
C LYS A 298 7.76 -18.77 -6.22
N GLU A 299 6.83 -18.15 -5.53
CA GLU A 299 5.40 -18.34 -5.75
C GLU A 299 4.91 -17.33 -6.79
N LYS A 300 4.55 -17.83 -7.98
CA LYS A 300 3.95 -17.02 -9.03
C LYS A 300 2.49 -17.41 -9.18
N TYR A 301 1.62 -16.69 -8.54
CA TYR A 301 0.18 -16.92 -8.61
C TYR A 301 -0.45 -16.34 -9.88
N LEU A 302 0.05 -15.17 -10.31
CA LEU A 302 -0.31 -14.53 -11.56
C LEU A 302 0.83 -14.73 -12.58
N ASN A 303 0.48 -14.70 -13.87
CA ASN A 303 1.48 -14.79 -14.95
C ASN A 303 2.21 -13.47 -15.20
N PHE A 304 1.90 -12.44 -14.42
CA PHE A 304 2.55 -11.14 -14.46
C PHE A 304 2.63 -10.56 -13.06
N GLU A 305 3.64 -9.76 -12.82
CA GLU A 305 3.76 -8.99 -11.59
C GLU A 305 2.92 -7.70 -11.72
N ALA A 306 1.93 -7.54 -10.82
CA ALA A 306 1.01 -6.40 -10.85
C ALA A 306 1.67 -5.08 -10.45
N LEU A 307 2.84 -5.13 -9.82
CA LEU A 307 3.63 -3.96 -9.40
C LEU A 307 5.04 -4.37 -8.97
N SER A 308 5.95 -3.39 -8.88
CA SER A 308 7.17 -3.46 -8.06
C SER A 308 6.83 -3.07 -6.62
N TYR A 309 7.24 -3.88 -5.65
CA TYR A 309 6.92 -3.66 -4.24
C TYR A 309 8.16 -3.64 -3.36
N LEU A 310 8.32 -2.57 -2.57
CA LEU A 310 9.39 -2.43 -1.60
C LEU A 310 8.79 -2.32 -0.20
N ARG A 311 9.14 -3.25 0.69
CA ARG A 311 8.73 -3.22 2.09
C ARG A 311 9.93 -2.97 3.00
N TYR A 312 9.89 -1.88 3.74
CA TYR A 312 10.87 -1.53 4.76
C TYR A 312 10.22 -1.58 6.13
N ASP A 313 10.72 -2.45 6.99
CA ASP A 313 10.24 -2.64 8.36
C ASP A 313 11.34 -3.31 9.18
N ILE A 314 11.24 -3.33 10.51
CA ILE A 314 12.19 -4.00 11.39
C ILE A 314 11.47 -4.74 12.52
N GLN A 315 11.99 -5.91 12.90
CA GLN A 315 11.53 -6.61 14.08
C GLN A 315 12.40 -6.24 15.29
N PHE A 316 11.77 -5.85 16.39
CA PHE A 316 12.47 -5.55 17.66
C PHE A 316 12.87 -6.83 18.36
N SER A 317 13.77 -7.59 17.73
CA SER A 317 14.34 -8.81 18.25
C SER A 317 15.82 -8.65 18.52
N ALA A 318 16.36 -9.41 19.48
CA ALA A 318 17.79 -9.40 19.77
C ALA A 318 18.64 -9.72 18.53
N LYS A 319 18.13 -10.57 17.63
CA LYS A 319 18.80 -10.95 16.39
C LYS A 319 18.89 -9.77 15.41
N GLU A 320 17.76 -9.13 15.08
CA GLU A 320 17.75 -8.03 14.08
C GLU A 320 18.47 -6.78 14.63
N LEU A 321 18.23 -6.42 15.90
CA LEU A 321 18.91 -5.26 16.50
C LEU A 321 20.40 -5.51 16.72
N GLY A 322 20.80 -6.73 17.10
CA GLY A 322 22.19 -7.12 17.21
C GLY A 322 22.95 -7.00 15.88
N ALA A 323 22.31 -7.31 14.75
CA ALA A 323 22.88 -7.11 13.43
C ALA A 323 23.14 -5.62 13.10
N LEU A 324 22.41 -4.69 13.75
CA LEU A 324 22.61 -3.24 13.66
C LEU A 324 23.60 -2.70 14.71
N GLY A 325 24.24 -3.58 15.50
CA GLY A 325 25.11 -3.19 16.62
C GLY A 325 24.34 -2.53 17.77
N ILE A 326 23.07 -2.91 17.97
CA ILE A 326 22.23 -2.41 19.07
C ILE A 326 21.95 -3.58 20.03
N GLU A 327 22.55 -3.55 21.20
CA GLU A 327 22.32 -4.54 22.25
C GLU A 327 21.40 -3.97 23.32
N LEU A 328 20.26 -4.62 23.53
CA LEU A 328 19.26 -4.24 24.52
C LEU A 328 18.88 -5.42 25.42
N SER A 329 18.59 -5.13 26.69
CA SER A 329 18.02 -6.14 27.58
C SER A 329 16.63 -6.57 27.08
N LYS A 330 16.21 -7.81 27.45
CA LYS A 330 14.89 -8.35 27.10
C LYS A 330 13.76 -7.39 27.48
N ALA A 331 13.81 -6.82 28.69
CA ALA A 331 12.81 -5.86 29.16
C ALA A 331 12.74 -4.60 28.27
N LYS A 332 13.88 -4.09 27.78
CA LYS A 332 13.89 -2.96 26.85
C LYS A 332 13.35 -3.34 25.45
N LEU A 333 13.68 -4.53 24.96
CA LEU A 333 13.14 -5.03 23.68
C LEU A 333 11.59 -5.11 23.73
N GLU A 334 11.05 -5.68 24.81
CA GLU A 334 9.60 -5.74 25.04
C GLU A 334 8.97 -4.34 25.14
N ALA A 335 9.67 -3.40 25.79
CA ALA A 335 9.20 -2.02 25.93
C ALA A 335 9.14 -1.25 24.62
N LEU A 336 9.99 -1.57 23.62
CA LEU A 336 9.97 -0.92 22.29
C LEU A 336 8.64 -1.09 21.54
N GLY A 337 7.88 -2.15 21.85
CA GLY A 337 6.56 -2.39 21.28
C GLY A 337 5.49 -1.39 21.69
N ALA A 338 5.68 -0.68 22.81
CA ALA A 338 4.70 0.30 23.29
C ALA A 338 4.53 1.46 22.30
N MET A 339 3.28 1.72 21.91
CA MET A 339 2.93 2.79 20.95
C MET A 339 2.74 4.16 21.62
N ASP A 340 2.78 4.21 22.95
CA ASP A 340 2.45 5.39 23.77
C ASP A 340 3.50 5.71 24.83
N ASN A 341 4.73 5.22 24.69
CA ASN A 341 5.83 5.51 25.62
C ASN A 341 6.87 6.46 24.97
N PRO A 342 6.81 7.78 25.21
CA PRO A 342 7.71 8.75 24.58
C PRO A 342 9.18 8.54 24.95
N ASP A 343 9.51 7.87 26.07
CA ASP A 343 10.89 7.57 26.47
C ASP A 343 11.61 6.63 25.49
N ASN A 344 10.86 5.96 24.63
CA ASN A 344 11.44 5.09 23.59
C ASN A 344 11.77 5.84 22.29
N MET A 345 11.38 7.10 22.11
CA MET A 345 11.49 7.77 20.81
C MET A 345 12.94 7.91 20.34
N GLU A 346 13.87 8.26 21.22
CA GLU A 346 15.30 8.39 20.90
C GLU A 346 15.88 7.07 20.37
N ILE A 347 15.65 5.96 21.10
CA ILE A 347 16.17 4.65 20.69
C ILE A 347 15.48 4.14 19.41
N LEU A 348 14.17 4.37 19.26
CA LEU A 348 13.43 4.02 18.06
C LEU A 348 13.92 4.80 16.83
N ALA A 349 14.23 6.08 16.98
CA ALA A 349 14.83 6.89 15.91
C ALA A 349 16.21 6.35 15.50
N SER A 350 17.06 5.99 16.48
CA SER A 350 18.37 5.37 16.21
C SER A 350 18.22 4.02 15.50
N ILE A 351 17.26 3.18 15.91
CA ILE A 351 16.95 1.91 15.25
C ILE A 351 16.51 2.15 13.80
N GLY A 352 15.58 3.10 13.57
CA GLY A 352 15.09 3.44 12.25
C GLY A 352 16.20 3.91 11.30
N ALA A 353 17.07 4.79 11.75
CA ALA A 353 18.20 5.29 10.97
C ALA A 353 19.16 4.16 10.58
N LYS A 354 19.63 3.36 11.55
CA LYS A 354 20.55 2.24 11.29
C LYS A 354 19.94 1.14 10.42
N ALA A 355 18.66 0.82 10.63
CA ALA A 355 17.95 -0.14 9.79
C ALA A 355 17.82 0.37 8.35
N ALA A 356 17.58 1.66 8.17
CA ALA A 356 17.48 2.27 6.85
C ALA A 356 18.80 2.24 6.09
N GLU A 357 19.93 2.50 6.75
CA GLU A 357 21.27 2.43 6.13
C GLU A 357 21.56 1.07 5.50
N SER A 358 21.14 -0.01 6.14
CA SER A 358 21.38 -1.37 5.68
C SER A 358 20.32 -1.90 4.70
N ALA A 359 19.07 -1.45 4.86
CA ALA A 359 17.93 -2.02 4.12
C ALA A 359 17.54 -1.22 2.87
N VAL A 360 17.79 0.10 2.83
CA VAL A 360 17.40 0.95 1.71
C VAL A 360 18.60 1.17 0.78
N LEU A 361 18.52 0.53 -0.39
CA LEU A 361 19.60 0.56 -1.39
C LEU A 361 19.17 1.41 -2.60
N ALA A 362 20.15 2.03 -3.26
CA ALA A 362 19.92 2.85 -4.45
C ALA A 362 19.29 2.04 -5.60
N ASP A 363 19.68 0.78 -5.76
CA ASP A 363 19.22 -0.14 -6.80
C ASP A 363 17.72 -0.51 -6.67
N HIS A 364 17.13 -0.30 -5.49
CA HIS A 364 15.69 -0.48 -5.29
C HIS A 364 14.85 0.55 -6.07
N PHE A 365 15.44 1.70 -6.41
CA PHE A 365 14.76 2.77 -7.15
C PHE A 365 15.25 2.78 -8.60
N SER A 366 14.70 1.87 -9.42
CA SER A 366 15.10 1.70 -10.80
C SER A 366 14.87 2.97 -11.65
N ASP A 367 15.59 3.08 -12.78
CA ASP A 367 15.45 4.22 -13.68
C ASP A 367 14.06 4.28 -14.36
N THR A 368 13.35 3.15 -14.42
CA THR A 368 11.95 3.09 -14.89
C THR A 368 11.04 4.07 -14.12
N PHE A 369 11.33 4.27 -12.82
CA PHE A 369 10.57 5.17 -11.95
C PHE A 369 11.22 6.53 -11.73
N HIS A 370 12.16 6.95 -12.58
CA HIS A 370 12.80 8.26 -12.49
C HIS A 370 11.81 9.39 -12.83
N VAL A 371 11.86 10.52 -12.08
CA VAL A 371 10.87 11.61 -12.21
C VAL A 371 10.97 12.33 -13.56
N ASN A 372 12.17 12.41 -14.15
CA ASN A 372 12.45 13.16 -15.37
C ASN A 372 12.42 12.33 -16.65
N GLN A 373 12.09 11.04 -16.61
CA GLN A 373 11.91 10.29 -17.85
C GLN A 373 10.61 10.72 -18.52
N SER A 374 10.78 11.37 -19.66
CA SER A 374 9.71 11.63 -20.62
C SER A 374 9.06 10.31 -21.00
N THR A 375 7.91 10.04 -20.38
CA THR A 375 6.81 9.29 -20.93
C THR A 375 7.17 8.06 -21.75
N HIS A 376 7.39 6.91 -21.12
CA HIS A 376 6.84 5.71 -21.74
C HIS A 376 5.33 5.89 -21.74
N LYS A 377 4.78 6.20 -22.91
CA LYS A 377 3.37 6.43 -23.08
C LYS A 377 2.64 5.10 -22.97
N ILE A 378 2.23 4.75 -21.75
CA ILE A 378 1.38 3.58 -21.57
C ILE A 378 0.02 3.94 -22.18
N THR A 379 -0.33 3.24 -23.26
CA THR A 379 -1.62 3.43 -23.92
C THR A 379 -2.47 2.19 -23.67
N LEU A 380 -3.56 2.37 -22.94
CA LEU A 380 -4.58 1.33 -22.80
C LEU A 380 -5.49 1.36 -24.04
N PHE A 381 -5.51 0.27 -24.80
CA PHE A 381 -6.43 0.09 -25.92
C PHE A 381 -7.66 -0.70 -25.44
N GLU A 382 -8.84 -0.12 -25.60
CA GLU A 382 -10.09 -0.75 -25.22
C GLU A 382 -10.86 -1.22 -26.47
N THR A 383 -11.42 -2.42 -26.42
CA THR A 383 -12.24 -2.96 -27.50
C THR A 383 -13.43 -2.05 -27.78
N GLY A 384 -13.69 -1.76 -29.05
CA GLY A 384 -14.81 -0.89 -29.49
C GLY A 384 -14.49 0.61 -29.51
N LYS A 385 -13.30 1.04 -29.04
CA LYS A 385 -12.84 2.43 -29.18
C LYS A 385 -12.02 2.60 -30.45
N SER A 386 -12.16 3.78 -31.10
CA SER A 386 -11.35 4.17 -32.25
C SER A 386 -10.15 5.00 -31.78
N TYR A 387 -8.97 4.70 -32.33
CA TYR A 387 -7.72 5.40 -32.00
C TYR A 387 -7.10 5.96 -33.30
N PRO A 388 -6.63 7.21 -33.29
CA PRO A 388 -6.03 7.84 -34.48
C PRO A 388 -4.58 7.34 -34.66
N LEU A 389 -4.42 6.03 -34.90
CA LEU A 389 -3.13 5.40 -35.15
C LEU A 389 -2.97 5.09 -36.65
N PRO A 390 -1.74 5.05 -37.17
CA PRO A 390 -1.48 4.74 -38.58
C PRO A 390 -1.59 3.24 -38.82
N PHE A 391 -2.82 2.67 -38.70
CA PHE A 391 -3.06 1.27 -38.96
C PHE A 391 -2.76 0.92 -40.41
N GLN A 392 -2.02 -0.15 -40.63
CA GLN A 392 -1.75 -0.70 -41.96
C GLN A 392 -2.56 -2.00 -42.11
N PHE A 393 -2.92 -2.33 -43.35
CA PHE A 393 -3.60 -3.56 -43.68
C PHE A 393 -2.61 -4.71 -43.80
N TYR A 394 -2.87 -5.77 -43.08
CA TYR A 394 -2.13 -7.03 -43.16
C TYR A 394 -3.09 -8.19 -43.42
N VAL A 395 -2.70 -9.15 -44.23
CA VAL A 395 -3.45 -10.39 -44.45
C VAL A 395 -2.76 -11.50 -43.66
N LYS A 396 -3.54 -12.28 -42.92
CA LYS A 396 -3.03 -13.46 -42.20
C LYS A 396 -2.51 -14.49 -43.22
N ARG A 397 -1.29 -15.00 -43.03
CA ARG A 397 -0.73 -16.05 -43.84
C ARG A 397 -1.56 -17.30 -43.69
N GLU A 398 -1.74 -18.08 -44.77
CA GLU A 398 -2.38 -19.41 -44.77
C GLU A 398 -1.42 -20.43 -44.14
N ILE A 399 -1.33 -20.44 -42.82
CA ILE A 399 -0.55 -21.42 -42.07
C ILE A 399 -1.54 -22.30 -41.33
N PRO A 400 -1.53 -23.62 -41.61
CA PRO A 400 -2.40 -24.56 -40.88
C PRO A 400 -2.10 -24.54 -39.37
N ILE A 401 -3.14 -24.59 -38.59
CA ILE A 401 -3.09 -24.73 -37.13
C ILE A 401 -3.95 -25.91 -36.71
N GLU A 402 -3.71 -26.42 -35.52
CA GLU A 402 -4.57 -27.44 -34.93
C GLU A 402 -5.55 -26.80 -33.98
N ALA A 403 -6.83 -27.18 -34.05
CA ALA A 403 -7.83 -26.66 -33.13
C ALA A 403 -8.89 -27.72 -32.82
N CYS A 404 -9.46 -27.65 -31.61
CA CYS A 404 -10.59 -28.47 -31.20
C CYS A 404 -11.61 -27.66 -30.41
N GLU A 405 -12.90 -27.92 -30.64
CA GLU A 405 -13.98 -27.37 -29.85
C GLU A 405 -14.05 -28.06 -28.48
N ILE A 406 -14.13 -27.29 -27.40
CA ILE A 406 -14.21 -27.83 -26.04
C ILE A 406 -15.64 -27.64 -25.53
N GLY A 407 -16.34 -28.73 -25.24
CA GLY A 407 -17.74 -28.72 -24.85
C GLY A 407 -18.04 -28.25 -23.40
N HIS A 408 -17.05 -27.81 -22.64
CA HIS A 408 -17.19 -27.30 -21.29
C HIS A 408 -16.29 -26.07 -21.09
N PRO A 409 -16.55 -25.20 -20.11
CA PRO A 409 -15.64 -24.09 -19.82
C PRO A 409 -14.25 -24.62 -19.45
N PHE A 410 -13.20 -23.92 -19.92
CA PHE A 410 -11.83 -24.33 -19.68
C PHE A 410 -10.91 -23.12 -19.49
N TYR A 411 -9.73 -23.38 -18.96
CA TYR A 411 -8.65 -22.41 -18.81
C TYR A 411 -7.44 -22.90 -19.62
N VAL A 412 -6.75 -21.97 -20.25
CA VAL A 412 -5.50 -22.25 -20.94
C VAL A 412 -4.45 -21.24 -20.50
N MET A 413 -3.28 -21.77 -20.13
CA MET A 413 -2.13 -20.96 -19.80
C MET A 413 -1.44 -20.55 -21.11
N THR A 414 -1.44 -19.25 -21.41
CA THR A 414 -0.75 -18.69 -22.58
C THR A 414 0.52 -17.95 -22.16
N MET A 415 1.32 -17.51 -23.12
CA MET A 415 2.47 -16.65 -22.82
C MET A 415 2.07 -15.26 -22.27
N GLU A 416 0.84 -14.82 -22.55
CA GLU A 416 0.28 -13.56 -22.08
C GLU A 416 -0.51 -13.69 -20.77
N GLY A 417 -0.70 -14.92 -20.27
CA GLY A 417 -1.42 -15.17 -19.02
C GLY A 417 -2.50 -16.23 -19.11
N LEU A 418 -3.24 -16.40 -18.02
CA LEU A 418 -4.34 -17.36 -17.93
C LEU A 418 -5.57 -16.82 -18.68
N MET A 419 -5.98 -17.51 -19.75
CA MET A 419 -7.21 -17.22 -20.48
C MET A 419 -8.34 -18.15 -20.00
N HIS A 420 -9.51 -17.58 -19.78
CA HIS A 420 -10.76 -18.31 -19.53
C HIS A 420 -11.59 -18.38 -20.81
N ALA A 421 -12.07 -19.57 -21.15
CA ALA A 421 -12.91 -19.84 -22.30
C ALA A 421 -14.24 -20.47 -21.89
N LYS A 422 -15.27 -20.25 -22.66
CA LYS A 422 -16.62 -20.78 -22.45
C LYS A 422 -16.77 -22.15 -23.09
N ALA A 423 -17.83 -22.87 -22.71
CA ALA A 423 -18.23 -24.07 -23.41
C ALA A 423 -18.56 -23.75 -24.88
N GLY A 424 -17.98 -24.51 -25.81
CA GLY A 424 -18.11 -24.31 -27.25
C GLY A 424 -17.02 -23.45 -27.88
N ASP A 425 -16.12 -22.85 -27.09
CA ASP A 425 -14.94 -22.16 -27.61
C ASP A 425 -13.88 -23.17 -28.08
N TYR A 426 -12.95 -22.70 -28.90
CA TYR A 426 -11.90 -23.51 -29.48
C TYR A 426 -10.60 -23.39 -28.70
N LEU A 427 -9.99 -24.53 -28.35
CA LEU A 427 -8.59 -24.61 -27.98
C LEU A 427 -7.76 -24.70 -29.26
N VAL A 428 -6.92 -23.71 -29.47
CA VAL A 428 -6.07 -23.60 -30.65
C VAL A 428 -4.61 -23.89 -30.26
N ARG A 429 -3.93 -24.70 -31.08
CA ARG A 429 -2.48 -24.91 -31.01
C ARG A 429 -1.83 -24.14 -32.14
N GLY A 430 -1.05 -23.10 -31.81
CA GLY A 430 -0.37 -22.29 -32.79
C GLY A 430 0.88 -22.92 -33.37
N ILE A 431 1.55 -22.18 -34.25
CA ILE A 431 2.67 -22.66 -35.07
C ILE A 431 3.95 -22.99 -34.29
N HIS A 432 4.10 -22.41 -33.10
CA HIS A 432 5.23 -22.68 -32.21
C HIS A 432 4.87 -23.69 -31.10
N GLY A 433 3.68 -24.30 -31.20
CA GLY A 433 3.18 -25.27 -30.20
C GLY A 433 2.49 -24.64 -29.00
N GLU A 434 2.35 -23.30 -28.98
CA GLU A 434 1.63 -22.56 -27.97
C GLU A 434 0.13 -22.85 -28.03
N TYR A 435 -0.55 -22.84 -26.87
CA TYR A 435 -1.99 -22.95 -26.78
C TYR A 435 -2.65 -21.63 -26.45
N TYR A 436 -3.82 -21.35 -27.05
CA TYR A 436 -4.68 -20.24 -26.69
C TYR A 436 -6.15 -20.57 -26.95
N ALA A 437 -7.04 -19.85 -26.25
CA ALA A 437 -8.48 -19.97 -26.47
C ALA A 437 -8.94 -18.99 -27.56
N CYS A 438 -9.86 -19.44 -28.40
CA CYS A 438 -10.52 -18.60 -29.39
C CYS A 438 -12.04 -18.73 -29.25
N ASP A 439 -12.71 -17.59 -29.12
CA ASP A 439 -14.17 -17.53 -29.11
C ASP A 439 -14.75 -18.21 -30.37
N ARG A 440 -15.81 -18.96 -30.23
CA ARG A 440 -16.43 -19.76 -31.29
C ARG A 440 -16.80 -18.93 -32.52
N GLU A 441 -17.40 -17.75 -32.34
CA GLU A 441 -17.81 -16.92 -33.49
C GLU A 441 -16.60 -16.31 -34.21
N ILE A 442 -15.56 -15.93 -33.44
CA ILE A 442 -14.31 -15.42 -34.00
C ILE A 442 -13.59 -16.53 -34.75
N PHE A 443 -13.59 -17.77 -34.21
CA PHE A 443 -12.95 -18.91 -34.84
C PHE A 443 -13.53 -19.17 -36.24
N TYR A 444 -14.86 -19.28 -36.37
CA TYR A 444 -15.52 -19.51 -37.68
C TYR A 444 -15.38 -18.34 -38.66
N LYS A 445 -15.17 -17.11 -38.19
CA LYS A 445 -14.89 -15.96 -39.07
C LYS A 445 -13.45 -15.92 -39.55
N THR A 446 -12.53 -16.60 -38.83
CA THR A 446 -11.08 -16.47 -39.05
C THR A 446 -10.44 -17.70 -39.68
N TYR A 447 -11.01 -18.89 -39.42
CA TYR A 447 -10.46 -20.16 -39.80
C TYR A 447 -11.46 -20.99 -40.60
N SER A 448 -10.95 -21.73 -41.62
CA SER A 448 -11.68 -22.74 -42.37
C SER A 448 -11.03 -24.11 -42.19
N ALA A 449 -11.84 -25.14 -42.10
CA ALA A 449 -11.34 -26.50 -42.00
C ALA A 449 -10.58 -26.90 -43.30
N VAL A 450 -9.40 -27.48 -43.13
CA VAL A 450 -8.58 -28.02 -44.21
C VAL A 450 -8.25 -29.47 -43.90
N GLU A 451 -8.03 -30.30 -44.95
CA GLU A 451 -7.52 -31.65 -44.75
C GLU A 451 -6.10 -31.60 -44.17
N ARG A 452 -5.79 -32.56 -43.30
CA ARG A 452 -4.48 -32.63 -42.63
C ARG A 452 -3.35 -32.67 -43.66
N PRO A 453 -2.41 -31.69 -43.67
CA PRO A 453 -1.28 -31.72 -44.60
C PRO A 453 -0.44 -32.97 -44.33
N GLY A 454 -0.41 -33.94 -45.23
CA GLY A 454 0.45 -35.12 -45.14
C GLY A 454 -0.25 -36.46 -44.91
N GLY A 455 -1.58 -36.55 -45.01
CA GLY A 455 -2.31 -37.84 -45.02
C GLY A 455 -2.38 -38.46 -46.41
N GLY A 456 -1.24 -38.77 -46.99
CA GLY A 456 -1.16 -39.64 -48.16
C GLY A 456 -1.49 -41.08 -47.76
N GLY A 457 -2.48 -41.70 -48.42
CA GLY A 457 -3.10 -42.94 -48.09
C GLY A 457 -2.16 -44.15 -47.87
N SER A 458 -2.58 -44.99 -46.98
CA SER A 458 -2.40 -46.45 -47.14
C SER A 458 -3.77 -47.07 -47.01
N SER A 459 -4.41 -47.28 -48.17
CA SER A 459 -5.37 -48.35 -48.34
C SER A 459 -4.62 -49.68 -48.14
N ALA A 460 -4.90 -50.37 -47.05
CA ALA A 460 -4.58 -51.73 -46.88
C ALA A 460 -5.86 -52.47 -46.56
N SER A 461 -6.18 -53.34 -47.46
CA SER A 461 -7.15 -54.38 -47.54
C SER A 461 -7.49 -55.08 -46.23
#